data_2e462972bff1a038dea3a3322adf0712
#
_entry.id   2e462972bff1a038dea3a3322adf0712
#
_cell.length_a   1.000
_cell.length_b   1.000
_cell.length_c   1.000
_cell.angle_alpha   90.00
_cell.angle_beta   90.00
_cell.angle_gamma   90.00
#
_symmetry.space_group_name_H-M   'P 1'
#
loop_
_entity.id
_entity.type
_entity.pdbx_description
1 polymer ?
#
loop_
_entity_poly.entity_id
_entity_poly.type
_entity_poly.pdbx_seq_one_letter_code
_entity_poly.pdbx_strand_id
1 'polypeptide(L)'
;MMEEEERNWFVGVDWASETHQVCLLDVHGQKLGERSFAHGGAGLAAMADWILALTGAAPDEIHVAIEVPHGPVVESLMERGLKVHAINPKQLDRFRDRFSPAGAKDDSRDAQVLGDALRTDPHCLRRLVPLDPVVIELRE
;
A
#
# COMPACT_ATOMS: atom_id res chain seq x y z
N MET A 1 26.38 -6.67 -1.92
CA MET A 1 25.63 -5.40 -1.96
C MET A 1 24.31 -5.63 -2.68
N MET A 2 23.25 -5.16 -2.09
CA MET A 2 21.91 -5.30 -2.67
C MET A 2 21.76 -4.44 -3.91
N GLU A 3 21.17 -5.01 -4.95
CA GLU A 3 20.79 -4.24 -6.11
C GLU A 3 19.74 -3.21 -5.71
N GLU A 4 19.67 -2.09 -6.42
CA GLU A 4 18.69 -1.05 -6.13
C GLU A 4 17.26 -1.60 -6.18
N GLU A 5 16.97 -2.49 -7.13
CA GLU A 5 15.66 -3.12 -7.25
C GLU A 5 15.32 -3.99 -6.04
N GLU A 6 16.31 -4.63 -5.44
CA GLU A 6 16.11 -5.52 -4.28
C GLU A 6 15.82 -4.75 -2.99
N ARG A 7 15.99 -3.44 -3.00
CA ARG A 7 15.70 -2.59 -1.85
C ARG A 7 14.25 -2.14 -1.79
N ASN A 8 13.48 -2.44 -2.83
CA ASN A 8 12.08 -2.06 -2.85
C ASN A 8 11.20 -3.09 -2.16
N TRP A 9 10.20 -2.59 -1.45
CA TRP A 9 9.23 -3.40 -0.71
C TRP A 9 7.84 -3.00 -1.16
N PHE A 10 6.94 -3.97 -1.18
CA PHE A 10 5.59 -3.77 -1.72
C PHE A 10 4.55 -4.12 -0.67
N VAL A 11 3.68 -3.17 -0.38
CA VAL A 11 2.68 -3.29 0.66
C VAL A 11 1.31 -3.11 0.05
N GLY A 12 0.41 -4.03 0.35
CA GLY A 12 -1.00 -3.87 0.00
C GLY A 12 -1.79 -3.51 1.25
N VAL A 13 -2.65 -2.51 1.15
CA VAL A 13 -3.54 -2.11 2.25
C VAL A 13 -4.97 -2.22 1.78
N ASP A 14 -5.70 -3.16 2.39
CA ASP A 14 -7.14 -3.30 2.20
C ASP A 14 -7.81 -2.55 3.35
N TRP A 15 -8.23 -1.33 3.06
CA TRP A 15 -8.75 -0.44 4.09
C TRP A 15 -10.25 -0.68 4.33
N ALA A 16 -10.66 -0.43 5.56
CA ALA A 16 -12.06 -0.49 5.95
C ALA A 16 -12.34 0.57 7.02
N SER A 17 -13.57 0.71 7.43
CA SER A 17 -13.95 1.77 8.36
C SER A 17 -13.39 1.56 9.77
N GLU A 18 -13.19 0.32 10.18
CA GLU A 18 -12.75 0.02 11.55
C GLU A 18 -11.34 -0.56 11.63
N THR A 19 -10.99 -1.44 10.69
CA THR A 19 -9.67 -2.07 10.66
C THR A 19 -9.16 -2.14 9.23
N HIS A 20 -7.84 -2.16 9.10
CA HIS A 20 -7.16 -2.25 7.81
C HIS A 20 -6.28 -3.48 7.78
N GLN A 21 -6.38 -4.27 6.72
CA GLN A 21 -5.54 -5.44 6.54
C GLN A 21 -4.33 -5.05 5.69
N VAL A 22 -3.13 -5.41 6.16
CA VAL A 22 -1.88 -5.03 5.51
C VAL A 22 -1.06 -6.27 5.20
N CYS A 23 -0.55 -6.36 3.98
CA CYS A 23 0.33 -7.45 3.54
C CYS A 23 1.63 -6.85 3.01
N LEU A 24 2.75 -7.36 3.48
CA LEU A 24 4.08 -6.89 3.09
C LEU A 24 4.78 -7.95 2.26
N LEU A 25 5.23 -7.57 1.06
CA LEU A 25 5.93 -8.45 0.13
C LEU A 25 7.33 -7.92 -0.17
N ASP A 26 8.26 -8.84 -0.40
CA ASP A 26 9.58 -8.45 -0.92
C ASP A 26 9.55 -8.32 -2.44
N VAL A 27 10.69 -8.03 -3.04
CA VAL A 27 10.81 -7.83 -4.50
C VAL A 27 10.47 -9.09 -5.30
N HIS A 28 10.55 -10.25 -4.68
CA HIS A 28 10.23 -11.52 -5.32
C HIS A 28 8.78 -11.96 -5.11
N GLY A 29 8.01 -11.16 -4.39
CA GLY A 29 6.61 -11.49 -4.11
C GLY A 29 6.41 -12.39 -2.91
N GLN A 30 7.46 -12.65 -2.14
CA GLN A 30 7.34 -13.41 -0.91
C GLN A 30 6.69 -12.59 0.18
N LYS A 31 5.70 -13.18 0.83
CA LYS A 31 5.03 -12.52 1.95
C LYS A 31 5.91 -12.56 3.19
N LEU A 32 6.29 -11.38 3.67
CA LEU A 32 7.10 -11.23 4.87
C LEU A 32 6.27 -11.07 6.12
N GLY A 33 5.07 -10.54 5.96
CA GLY A 33 4.17 -10.37 7.09
C GLY A 33 2.80 -9.91 6.65
N GLU A 34 1.84 -10.08 7.54
CA GLU A 34 0.46 -9.69 7.33
C GLU A 34 -0.13 -9.36 8.67
N ARG A 35 -0.83 -8.24 8.76
CA ARG A 35 -1.36 -7.79 10.05
C ARG A 35 -2.54 -6.83 9.84
N SER A 36 -3.46 -6.82 10.81
CA SER A 36 -4.56 -5.85 10.85
C SER A 36 -4.23 -4.72 11.81
N PHE A 37 -4.67 -3.52 11.45
CA PHE A 37 -4.48 -2.33 12.28
C PHE A 37 -5.81 -1.59 12.42
N ALA A 38 -6.06 -1.08 13.61
CA ALA A 38 -7.26 -0.31 13.88
C ALA A 38 -7.21 1.03 13.13
N HIS A 39 -8.38 1.52 12.72
CA HIS A 39 -8.50 2.85 12.16
C HIS A 39 -8.29 3.88 13.28
N GLY A 40 -7.73 5.03 12.92
CA GLY A 40 -7.43 6.11 13.86
C GLY A 40 -5.94 6.37 13.97
N GLY A 41 -5.59 7.48 14.62
CA GLY A 41 -4.19 7.94 14.67
C GLY A 41 -3.22 6.90 15.20
N ALA A 42 -3.57 6.26 16.31
CA ALA A 42 -2.67 5.27 16.93
C ALA A 42 -2.51 4.03 16.05
N GLY A 43 -3.60 3.54 15.44
CA GLY A 43 -3.55 2.37 14.56
C GLY A 43 -2.78 2.64 13.29
N LEU A 44 -2.94 3.81 12.70
CA LEU A 44 -2.21 4.19 11.48
C LEU A 44 -0.72 4.40 11.76
N ALA A 45 -0.38 4.97 12.92
CA ALA A 45 1.01 5.09 13.33
C ALA A 45 1.64 3.71 13.53
N ALA A 46 0.91 2.80 14.18
CA ALA A 46 1.37 1.42 14.39
C ALA A 46 1.59 0.69 13.07
N MET A 47 0.73 0.93 12.09
CA MET A 47 0.86 0.35 10.74
C MET A 47 2.18 0.77 10.10
N ALA A 48 2.45 2.07 10.07
CA ALA A 48 3.69 2.59 9.48
C ALA A 48 4.92 2.08 10.24
N ASP A 49 4.88 2.10 11.55
CA ASP A 49 5.99 1.61 12.37
C ASP A 49 6.27 0.13 12.13
N TRP A 50 5.22 -0.67 12.02
CA TRP A 50 5.36 -2.10 11.73
C TRP A 50 6.02 -2.35 10.38
N ILE A 51 5.58 -1.63 9.35
CA ILE A 51 6.16 -1.76 8.00
C ILE A 51 7.65 -1.38 8.03
N LEU A 52 7.98 -0.26 8.64
CA LEU A 52 9.36 0.21 8.70
C LEU A 52 10.25 -0.71 9.53
N ALA A 53 9.74 -1.20 10.65
CA ALA A 53 10.49 -2.11 11.50
C ALA A 53 10.76 -3.46 10.84
N LEU A 54 9.74 -3.99 10.15
CA LEU A 54 9.86 -5.31 9.52
C LEU A 54 10.82 -5.28 8.32
N THR A 55 10.85 -4.18 7.59
CA THR A 55 11.71 -4.06 6.40
C THR A 55 13.10 -3.54 6.73
N GLY A 56 13.24 -2.74 7.77
CA GLY A 56 14.47 -2.02 8.04
C GLY A 56 14.84 -1.02 6.96
N ALA A 57 13.88 -0.68 6.10
CA ALA A 57 14.11 0.13 4.92
C ALA A 57 13.88 1.62 5.18
N ALA A 58 14.41 2.47 4.30
CA ALA A 58 14.06 3.87 4.28
C ALA A 58 12.63 4.01 3.73
N PRO A 59 11.87 5.02 4.17
CA PRO A 59 10.48 5.16 3.72
C PRO A 59 10.31 5.20 2.20
N ASP A 60 11.23 5.84 1.47
CA ASP A 60 11.13 5.95 0.02
C ASP A 60 11.40 4.65 -0.72
N GLU A 61 11.81 3.61 -0.02
CA GLU A 61 11.98 2.27 -0.59
C GLU A 61 10.71 1.43 -0.45
N ILE A 62 9.69 1.96 0.21
CA ILE A 62 8.45 1.25 0.47
C ILE A 62 7.34 1.79 -0.40
N HIS A 63 6.77 0.90 -1.22
CA HIS A 63 5.67 1.21 -2.14
C HIS A 63 4.40 0.58 -1.61
N VAL A 64 3.35 1.38 -1.47
CA VAL A 64 2.07 0.94 -0.92
C VAL A 64 0.99 1.03 -1.99
N ALA A 65 0.22 -0.04 -2.15
CA ALA A 65 -0.92 -0.08 -3.05
C ALA A 65 -2.22 -0.02 -2.24
N ILE A 66 -3.12 0.85 -2.65
CA ILE A 66 -4.41 1.01 -1.98
C ILE A 66 -5.49 1.35 -3.01
N GLU A 67 -6.73 0.95 -2.74
CA GLU A 67 -7.84 1.17 -3.68
C GLU A 67 -8.33 2.61 -3.71
N VAL A 68 -8.19 3.34 -2.58
CA VAL A 68 -8.65 4.73 -2.52
C VAL A 68 -7.52 5.72 -2.70
N PRO A 69 -7.75 6.85 -3.41
CA PRO A 69 -6.70 7.83 -3.67
C PRO A 69 -6.55 8.90 -2.58
N HIS A 70 -7.33 8.85 -1.53
CA HIS A 70 -7.32 9.87 -0.48
C HIS A 70 -7.82 9.28 0.84
N GLY A 71 -7.72 10.06 1.90
CA GLY A 71 -8.21 9.71 3.23
C GLY A 71 -7.10 9.55 4.25
N PRO A 72 -7.46 9.30 5.52
CA PRO A 72 -6.49 9.28 6.62
C PRO A 72 -5.38 8.25 6.46
N VAL A 73 -5.69 7.08 5.91
CA VAL A 73 -4.66 6.04 5.68
C VAL A 73 -3.61 6.56 4.70
N VAL A 74 -4.08 7.07 3.56
CA VAL A 74 -3.20 7.61 2.51
C VAL A 74 -2.36 8.76 3.07
N GLU A 75 -3.00 9.71 3.73
CA GLU A 75 -2.32 10.88 4.28
C GLU A 75 -1.26 10.48 5.31
N SER A 76 -1.58 9.56 6.20
CA SER A 76 -0.67 9.10 7.23
C SER A 76 0.58 8.46 6.63
N LEU A 77 0.40 7.59 5.64
CA LEU A 77 1.53 6.92 5.00
C LEU A 77 2.40 7.89 4.20
N MET A 78 1.77 8.82 3.47
CA MET A 78 2.51 9.82 2.70
C MET A 78 3.29 10.79 3.59
N GLU A 79 2.72 11.19 4.72
CA GLU A 79 3.43 12.05 5.68
C GLU A 79 4.70 11.40 6.20
N ARG A 80 4.72 10.09 6.27
CA ARG A 80 5.90 9.35 6.72
C ARG A 80 6.89 9.04 5.61
N GLY A 81 6.60 9.50 4.40
CA GLY A 81 7.50 9.37 3.27
C GLY A 81 7.35 8.10 2.44
N LEU A 82 6.37 7.26 2.75
CA LEU A 82 6.11 6.08 1.94
C LEU A 82 5.48 6.48 0.61
N LYS A 83 5.76 5.70 -0.43
CA LYS A 83 5.25 5.98 -1.77
C LYS A 83 3.92 5.26 -1.97
N VAL A 84 2.83 6.01 -2.00
CA VAL A 84 1.48 5.46 -2.09
C VAL A 84 0.99 5.50 -3.54
N HIS A 85 0.42 4.38 -3.99
CA HIS A 85 -0.12 4.20 -5.34
C HIS A 85 -1.57 3.74 -5.24
N ALA A 86 -2.44 4.36 -6.03
CA ALA A 86 -3.86 4.04 -6.03
C ALA A 86 -4.23 3.21 -7.25
N ILE A 87 -5.10 2.22 -7.05
CA ILE A 87 -5.64 1.39 -8.12
C ILE A 87 -7.15 1.58 -8.16
N ASN A 88 -7.75 1.54 -9.35
CA ASN A 88 -9.19 1.61 -9.42
C ASN A 88 -9.81 0.22 -9.22
N PRO A 89 -11.08 0.15 -8.75
CA PRO A 89 -11.71 -1.12 -8.40
C PRO A 89 -11.81 -2.13 -9.55
N LYS A 90 -11.99 -1.65 -10.77
CA LYS A 90 -12.10 -2.56 -11.92
C LYS A 90 -10.80 -3.28 -12.20
N GLN A 91 -9.69 -2.56 -12.09
CA GLN A 91 -8.37 -3.18 -12.24
C GLN A 91 -8.08 -4.15 -11.12
N LEU A 92 -8.45 -3.78 -9.89
CA LEU A 92 -8.26 -4.67 -8.76
C LEU A 92 -8.99 -6.00 -8.95
N ASP A 93 -10.20 -5.97 -9.48
CA ASP A 93 -10.95 -7.20 -9.78
C ASP A 93 -10.19 -8.10 -10.75
N ARG A 94 -9.55 -7.52 -11.76
CA ARG A 94 -8.76 -8.29 -12.71
C ARG A 94 -7.55 -8.95 -12.06
N PHE A 95 -6.90 -8.25 -11.13
CA PHE A 95 -5.78 -8.82 -10.39
C PHE A 95 -6.23 -9.93 -9.43
N ARG A 96 -7.42 -9.82 -8.85
CA ARG A 96 -7.99 -10.89 -8.03
C ARG A 96 -8.11 -12.20 -8.80
N ASP A 97 -8.46 -12.13 -10.08
CA ASP A 97 -8.62 -13.31 -10.92
C ASP A 97 -7.32 -14.09 -11.09
N ARG A 98 -6.17 -13.44 -10.97
CA ARG A 98 -4.88 -14.14 -10.98
C ARG A 98 -4.72 -15.10 -9.82
N PHE A 99 -5.24 -14.71 -8.65
CA PHE A 99 -5.08 -15.46 -7.41
C PHE A 99 -6.19 -16.45 -7.19
N SER A 100 -7.40 -16.13 -7.65
CA SER A 100 -8.57 -16.96 -7.44
C SER A 100 -9.55 -16.83 -8.60
N PRO A 101 -9.44 -17.67 -9.62
CA PRO A 101 -10.38 -17.64 -10.74
C PRO A 101 -11.84 -17.84 -10.32
N ALA A 102 -12.05 -18.46 -9.16
CA ALA A 102 -13.40 -18.66 -8.62
C ALA A 102 -13.98 -17.40 -7.98
N GLY A 103 -13.20 -16.31 -7.92
CA GLY A 103 -13.68 -15.05 -7.38
C GLY A 103 -13.84 -15.02 -5.87
N ALA A 104 -13.17 -15.92 -5.15
CA ALA A 104 -13.21 -15.92 -3.69
C ALA A 104 -12.66 -14.62 -3.14
N LYS A 105 -13.38 -14.03 -2.21
CA LYS A 105 -13.06 -12.72 -1.65
C LYS A 105 -12.78 -12.85 -0.16
N ASP A 106 -11.58 -12.43 0.27
CA ASP A 106 -11.30 -12.25 1.68
C ASP A 106 -10.29 -11.12 1.84
N ASP A 107 -10.33 -10.44 2.98
CA ASP A 107 -9.55 -9.22 3.22
C ASP A 107 -8.05 -9.48 3.17
N SER A 108 -7.60 -10.61 3.68
CA SER A 108 -6.21 -11.00 3.65
C SER A 108 -5.71 -11.15 2.22
N ARG A 109 -6.50 -11.79 1.38
CA ARG A 109 -6.15 -11.99 -0.02
C ARG A 109 -6.11 -10.68 -0.79
N ASP A 110 -7.05 -9.78 -0.53
CA ASP A 110 -7.10 -8.50 -1.23
C ASP A 110 -5.85 -7.66 -0.94
N ALA A 111 -5.38 -7.64 0.31
CA ALA A 111 -4.15 -6.94 0.65
C ALA A 111 -2.95 -7.52 -0.12
N GLN A 112 -2.86 -8.85 -0.20
CA GLN A 112 -1.80 -9.50 -0.94
C GLN A 112 -1.89 -9.21 -2.44
N VAL A 113 -3.09 -9.24 -3.01
CA VAL A 113 -3.33 -8.92 -4.42
C VAL A 113 -2.85 -7.50 -4.74
N LEU A 114 -3.19 -6.54 -3.87
CA LEU A 114 -2.78 -5.15 -4.05
C LEU A 114 -1.25 -5.02 -4.08
N GLY A 115 -0.58 -5.60 -3.11
CA GLY A 115 0.90 -5.55 -3.06
C GLY A 115 1.53 -6.21 -4.27
N ASP A 116 1.02 -7.35 -4.69
CA ASP A 116 1.56 -8.07 -5.82
C ASP A 116 1.32 -7.35 -7.14
N ALA A 117 0.14 -6.75 -7.30
CA ALA A 117 -0.17 -5.94 -8.49
C ALA A 117 0.80 -4.77 -8.64
N LEU A 118 1.11 -4.11 -7.55
CA LEU A 118 2.07 -3.01 -7.58
C LEU A 118 3.47 -3.50 -7.93
N ARG A 119 3.85 -4.66 -7.43
CA ARG A 119 5.16 -5.25 -7.70
C ARG A 119 5.33 -5.63 -9.17
N THR A 120 4.32 -6.26 -9.76
CA THR A 120 4.42 -6.80 -11.12
C THR A 120 3.99 -5.80 -12.21
N ASP A 121 3.03 -4.95 -11.90
CA ASP A 121 2.40 -4.05 -12.87
C ASP A 121 2.24 -2.63 -12.32
N PRO A 122 3.34 -1.98 -11.93
CA PRO A 122 3.25 -0.65 -11.31
C PRO A 122 2.61 0.39 -12.21
N HIS A 123 2.69 0.22 -13.52
CA HIS A 123 2.08 1.13 -14.49
C HIS A 123 0.54 1.10 -14.46
N CYS A 124 -0.06 0.09 -13.84
CA CYS A 124 -1.51 0.00 -13.68
C CYS A 124 -2.04 0.80 -12.49
N LEU A 125 -1.13 1.31 -11.66
CA LEU A 125 -1.48 2.11 -10.49
C LEU A 125 -0.98 3.53 -10.67
N ARG A 126 -1.69 4.48 -10.04
CA ARG A 126 -1.31 5.89 -10.11
C ARG A 126 -0.60 6.28 -8.82
N ARG A 127 0.63 6.75 -8.94
CA ARG A 127 1.35 7.25 -7.78
C ARG A 127 0.72 8.55 -7.28
N LEU A 128 0.46 8.61 -5.98
CA LEU A 128 -0.08 9.79 -5.34
C LEU A 128 1.07 10.70 -4.90
N VAL A 129 0.91 11.99 -5.15
CA VAL A 129 1.91 13.00 -4.78
C VAL A 129 1.28 13.98 -3.82
N PRO A 130 1.99 14.42 -2.78
CA PRO A 130 1.47 15.45 -1.89
C PRO A 130 1.21 16.74 -2.67
N LEU A 131 0.15 17.46 -2.29
CA LEU A 131 -0.13 18.77 -2.87
C LEU A 131 0.92 19.77 -2.39
N ASP A 132 1.35 20.61 -3.32
CA ASP A 132 2.25 21.70 -2.98
C ASP A 132 1.50 22.72 -2.09
N PRO A 133 2.06 23.14 -0.95
CA PRO A 133 1.41 24.13 -0.09
C PRO A 133 1.02 25.42 -0.82
N VAL A 134 1.81 25.86 -1.79
CA VAL A 134 1.48 27.05 -2.59
C VAL A 134 0.20 26.83 -3.39
N VAL A 135 0.03 25.65 -3.94
CA VAL A 135 -1.19 25.30 -4.70
C VAL A 135 -2.41 25.29 -3.78
N ILE A 136 -2.25 24.79 -2.57
CA ILE A 136 -3.33 24.77 -1.58
C ILE A 136 -3.77 26.19 -1.26
N GLU A 137 -2.83 27.09 -1.02
CA GLU A 137 -3.13 28.50 -0.73
C GLU A 137 -3.89 29.18 -1.86
N LEU A 138 -3.52 28.87 -3.08
CA LEU A 138 -4.17 29.46 -4.26
C LEU A 138 -5.62 29.01 -4.44
N ARG A 139 -6.00 27.91 -3.85
CA ARG A 139 -7.36 27.39 -3.92
C ARG A 139 -8.32 28.04 -2.92
N GLU A 140 -7.79 28.68 -1.93
CA GLU A 140 -8.57 29.40 -0.95
C GLU A 140 -8.91 30.80 -1.49
#